data_c9873257957904a93dd70095c796d369
#
_entry.id   c9873257957904a93dd70095c796d369
#
_cell.length_a   1.000
_cell.length_b   1.000
_cell.length_c   1.000
_cell.angle_alpha   90.00
_cell.angle_beta   90.00
_cell.angle_gamma   90.00
#
_symmetry.space_group_name_H-M   'P 1'
#
loop_
_entity.id
_entity.type
_entity.pdbx_description
1 polymer ?
#
loop_
_entity_poly.entity_id
_entity_poly.type
_entity_poly.pdbx_seq_one_letter_code
_entity_poly.pdbx_strand_id
1 'polypeptide(L)'
;MNGREVLTLRDGTSVTLRRVRARDAAALQRLVRRSSDRSVELRFFGPLKELSNEMAERFSTVDGKDRHALVAMDPEDPEEIVGVVRYERKVGADGAEYAALIEDRFQHRGIGIGLTKKLIEAARENGVRYLYALVLRDNAEMLGLLRSLDLPERLRWQDGAECVEIDLS
;
A
#
# COMPACT_ATOMS: atom_id res chain seq x y z
N MET A 1 -4.01 -8.27 -11.71
CA MET A 1 -2.92 -9.23 -11.45
C MET A 1 -3.53 -10.58 -11.03
N ASN A 2 -3.39 -11.55 -11.86
CA ASN A 2 -3.90 -12.90 -11.61
C ASN A 2 -2.73 -13.84 -11.37
N GLY A 3 -2.25 -13.93 -10.12
CA GLY A 3 -1.17 -14.81 -9.75
C GLY A 3 0.01 -14.07 -9.15
N ARG A 4 1.16 -14.73 -9.18
CA ARG A 4 2.40 -14.19 -8.64
C ARG A 4 3.20 -13.48 -9.72
N GLU A 5 3.74 -12.34 -9.40
CA GLU A 5 4.69 -11.63 -10.27
C GLU A 5 6.00 -11.42 -9.51
N VAL A 6 7.07 -11.23 -10.25
CA VAL A 6 8.40 -10.99 -9.68
C VAL A 6 8.80 -9.56 -9.99
N LEU A 7 9.21 -8.84 -8.95
CA LEU A 7 9.77 -7.51 -9.05
C LEU A 7 11.27 -7.57 -8.78
N THR A 8 12.07 -7.05 -9.69
CA THR A 8 13.51 -6.92 -9.48
C THR A 8 13.80 -5.55 -8.86
N LEU A 9 14.40 -5.56 -7.69
CA LEU A 9 14.77 -4.35 -6.97
C LEU A 9 16.03 -3.71 -7.59
N ARG A 10 16.34 -2.47 -7.16
CA ARG A 10 17.51 -1.74 -7.67
C ARG A 10 18.83 -2.46 -7.42
N ASP A 11 18.94 -3.22 -6.34
CA ASP A 11 20.12 -4.01 -5.96
C ASP A 11 20.19 -5.38 -6.64
N GLY A 12 19.25 -5.70 -7.53
CA GLY A 12 19.17 -6.98 -8.22
C GLY A 12 18.41 -8.06 -7.48
N THR A 13 17.98 -7.81 -6.24
CA THR A 13 17.16 -8.76 -5.47
C THR A 13 15.78 -8.89 -6.11
N SER A 14 15.26 -10.12 -6.19
CA SER A 14 13.91 -10.38 -6.68
C SER A 14 12.95 -10.60 -5.52
N VAL A 15 11.80 -9.94 -5.57
CA VAL A 15 10.72 -10.16 -4.60
C VAL A 15 9.45 -10.58 -5.33
N THR A 16 8.68 -11.45 -4.69
CA THR A 16 7.41 -11.92 -5.22
C THR A 16 6.30 -10.95 -4.81
N LEU A 17 5.49 -10.54 -5.77
CA LEU A 17 4.28 -9.75 -5.56
C LEU A 17 3.06 -10.62 -5.80
N ARG A 18 2.03 -10.47 -5.00
CA ARG A 18 0.75 -11.15 -5.18
C ARG A 18 -0.39 -10.42 -4.50
N ARG A 19 -1.60 -10.83 -4.77
CA ARG A 19 -2.77 -10.35 -4.02
C ARG A 19 -2.71 -10.83 -2.58
N VAL A 20 -3.22 -10.00 -1.67
CA VAL A 20 -3.43 -10.41 -0.28
C VAL A 20 -4.48 -11.54 -0.23
N ARG A 21 -4.34 -12.43 0.73
CA ARG A 21 -5.25 -13.55 0.98
C ARG A 21 -5.73 -13.52 2.42
N ALA A 22 -6.89 -14.12 2.68
CA ALA A 22 -7.45 -14.19 4.04
C ALA A 22 -6.46 -14.77 5.06
N ARG A 23 -5.67 -15.76 4.66
CA ARG A 23 -4.64 -16.39 5.52
C ARG A 23 -3.46 -15.49 5.85
N ASP A 24 -3.38 -14.31 5.24
CA ASP A 24 -2.27 -13.36 5.47
C ASP A 24 -2.47 -12.49 6.72
N ALA A 25 -3.57 -12.63 7.43
CA ALA A 25 -3.86 -11.81 8.60
C ALA A 25 -2.71 -11.77 9.62
N ALA A 26 -2.18 -12.93 9.99
CA ALA A 26 -1.06 -13.01 10.94
C ALA A 26 0.23 -12.40 10.38
N ALA A 27 0.49 -12.57 9.08
CA ALA A 27 1.66 -11.98 8.42
C ALA A 27 1.58 -10.45 8.39
N LEU A 28 0.39 -9.88 8.19
CA LEU A 28 0.16 -8.44 8.28
C LEU A 28 0.41 -7.92 9.70
N GLN A 29 -0.01 -8.66 10.72
CA GLN A 29 0.28 -8.31 12.12
C GLN A 29 1.79 -8.31 12.40
N ARG A 30 2.51 -9.30 11.88
CA ARG A 30 3.97 -9.37 12.02
C ARG A 30 4.69 -8.24 11.29
N LEU A 31 4.19 -7.85 10.10
CA LEU A 31 4.71 -6.69 9.37
C LEU A 31 4.63 -5.42 10.22
N VAL A 32 3.48 -5.17 10.85
CA VAL A 32 3.30 -4.00 11.72
C VAL A 32 4.26 -4.05 12.89
N ARG A 33 4.45 -5.21 13.54
CA ARG A 33 5.38 -5.36 14.66
C ARG A 33 6.84 -5.07 14.27
N ARG A 34 7.25 -5.46 13.07
CA ARG A 34 8.62 -5.23 12.58
C ARG A 34 8.86 -3.82 12.09
N SER A 35 7.79 -3.08 11.77
CA SER A 35 7.90 -1.71 11.30
C SER A 35 8.22 -0.76 12.44
N SER A 36 8.99 0.29 12.17
CA SER A 36 9.30 1.29 13.18
C SER A 36 8.05 2.03 13.64
N ASP A 37 8.09 2.58 14.85
CA ASP A 37 7.00 3.42 15.36
C ASP A 37 6.69 4.57 14.41
N ARG A 38 7.71 5.13 13.78
CA ARG A 38 7.55 6.20 12.80
C ARG A 38 6.77 5.74 11.56
N SER A 39 7.12 4.60 10.98
CA SER A 39 6.43 4.06 9.81
C SER A 39 4.98 3.73 10.13
N VAL A 40 4.71 3.16 11.30
CA VAL A 40 3.37 2.84 11.77
C VAL A 40 2.54 4.12 11.97
N GLU A 41 3.13 5.13 12.61
CA GLU A 41 2.46 6.42 12.82
C GLU A 41 2.08 7.11 11.50
N LEU A 42 2.99 7.10 10.54
CA LEU A 42 2.73 7.67 9.23
C LEU A 42 1.60 6.94 8.48
N ARG A 43 1.49 5.64 8.67
CA ARG A 43 0.45 4.82 8.02
C ARG A 43 -0.92 4.95 8.69
N PHE A 44 -0.95 4.95 10.03
CA PHE A 44 -2.18 4.90 10.81
C PHE A 44 -2.53 6.22 11.50
N PHE A 45 -1.76 7.27 11.27
CA PHE A 45 -1.95 8.61 11.82
C PHE A 45 -1.91 8.68 13.35
N GLY A 46 -1.19 7.75 13.98
CA GLY A 46 -1.03 7.71 15.41
C GLY A 46 -0.31 6.45 15.86
N PRO A 47 0.01 6.35 17.16
CA PRO A 47 0.70 5.18 17.68
C PRO A 47 -0.20 3.95 17.62
N LEU A 48 0.34 2.87 17.12
CA LEU A 48 -0.33 1.57 17.06
C LEU A 48 0.71 0.50 17.39
N LYS A 49 0.57 -0.17 18.52
CA LYS A 49 1.52 -1.22 18.91
C LYS A 49 1.31 -2.50 18.13
N GLU A 50 0.05 -2.86 17.92
CA GLU A 50 -0.34 -4.08 17.23
C GLU A 50 -1.57 -3.85 16.38
N LEU A 51 -1.59 -4.54 15.26
CA LEU A 51 -2.80 -4.63 14.45
C LEU A 51 -3.73 -5.65 15.13
N SER A 52 -4.94 -5.23 15.48
CA SER A 52 -5.90 -6.14 16.13
C SER A 52 -6.29 -7.29 15.19
N ASN A 53 -6.79 -8.38 15.75
CA ASN A 53 -7.27 -9.50 14.94
C ASN A 53 -8.38 -9.07 13.98
N GLU A 54 -9.30 -8.20 14.42
CA GLU A 54 -10.36 -7.66 13.57
C GLU A 54 -9.81 -6.85 12.39
N MET A 55 -8.86 -5.96 12.66
CA MET A 55 -8.22 -5.17 11.60
C MET A 55 -7.44 -6.06 10.64
N ALA A 56 -6.69 -7.02 11.16
CA ALA A 56 -5.90 -7.95 10.34
C ALA A 56 -6.82 -8.78 9.43
N GLU A 57 -7.93 -9.27 9.94
CA GLU A 57 -8.93 -9.98 9.15
C GLU A 57 -9.53 -9.09 8.07
N ARG A 58 -9.93 -7.87 8.43
CA ARG A 58 -10.48 -6.90 7.48
C ARG A 58 -9.48 -6.57 6.37
N PHE A 59 -8.22 -6.36 6.70
CA PHE A 59 -7.18 -6.01 5.73
C PHE A 59 -6.75 -7.17 4.85
N SER A 60 -6.93 -8.40 5.30
CA SER A 60 -6.58 -9.60 4.52
C SER A 60 -7.76 -10.14 3.70
N THR A 61 -8.99 -9.78 4.03
CA THR A 61 -10.19 -10.24 3.34
C THR A 61 -10.73 -9.12 2.45
N VAL A 62 -10.38 -9.15 1.18
CA VAL A 62 -10.75 -8.13 0.20
C VAL A 62 -11.50 -8.76 -0.98
N ASP A 63 -12.37 -7.97 -1.63
CA ASP A 63 -13.14 -8.46 -2.78
C ASP A 63 -12.40 -8.37 -4.11
N GLY A 64 -11.24 -7.71 -4.14
CA GLY A 64 -10.45 -7.52 -5.35
C GLY A 64 -11.04 -6.53 -6.35
N LYS A 65 -12.07 -5.81 -5.95
CA LYS A 65 -12.79 -4.84 -6.79
C LYS A 65 -12.85 -3.46 -6.12
N ASP A 66 -13.64 -3.32 -5.07
CA ASP A 66 -13.75 -2.08 -4.29
C ASP A 66 -12.73 -2.02 -3.16
N ARG A 67 -12.27 -3.16 -2.73
CA ARG A 67 -11.18 -3.31 -1.76
C ARG A 67 -10.15 -4.25 -2.35
N HIS A 68 -8.96 -3.74 -2.57
CA HIS A 68 -7.89 -4.50 -3.21
C HIS A 68 -6.56 -4.23 -2.52
N ALA A 69 -5.75 -5.26 -2.35
CA ALA A 69 -4.44 -5.14 -1.74
C ALA A 69 -3.44 -6.08 -2.38
N LEU A 70 -2.22 -5.58 -2.56
CA LEU A 70 -1.08 -6.35 -3.07
C LEU A 70 0.01 -6.38 -2.02
N VAL A 71 0.68 -7.50 -1.90
CA VAL A 71 1.75 -7.71 -0.93
C VAL A 71 3.04 -8.09 -1.64
N ALA A 72 4.15 -7.68 -1.05
CA ALA A 72 5.48 -8.11 -1.43
C ALA A 72 6.01 -9.05 -0.35
N MET A 73 6.56 -10.18 -0.76
CA MET A 73 7.06 -11.22 0.14
C MET A 73 8.55 -11.06 0.38
N ASP A 74 8.99 -11.41 1.59
CA ASP A 74 10.41 -11.45 1.92
C ASP A 74 11.11 -12.46 0.99
N PRO A 75 12.18 -12.07 0.28
CA PRO A 75 12.89 -12.99 -0.59
C PRO A 75 13.56 -14.13 0.16
N GLU A 76 13.82 -14.00 1.46
CA GLU A 76 14.41 -15.04 2.30
C GLU A 76 13.38 -15.84 3.08
N ASP A 77 12.14 -15.36 3.17
CA ASP A 77 11.06 -16.07 3.88
C ASP A 77 9.72 -15.82 3.19
N PRO A 78 9.25 -16.79 2.38
CA PRO A 78 8.04 -16.60 1.58
C PRO A 78 6.74 -16.50 2.40
N GLU A 79 6.80 -16.72 3.70
CA GLU A 79 5.65 -16.55 4.59
C GLU A 79 5.55 -15.17 5.20
N GLU A 80 6.59 -14.34 5.04
CA GLU A 80 6.62 -13.00 5.60
C GLU A 80 6.35 -11.93 4.55
N ILE A 81 5.46 -11.00 4.91
CA ILE A 81 5.14 -9.83 4.08
C ILE A 81 6.06 -8.69 4.48
N VAL A 82 6.71 -8.08 3.51
CA VAL A 82 7.60 -6.93 3.72
C VAL A 82 7.03 -5.62 3.19
N GLY A 83 5.92 -5.68 2.48
CA GLY A 83 5.23 -4.49 1.99
C GLY A 83 3.80 -4.79 1.59
N VAL A 84 2.94 -3.81 1.75
CA VAL A 84 1.53 -3.88 1.34
C VAL A 84 1.09 -2.53 0.83
N VAL A 85 0.40 -2.53 -0.31
CA VAL A 85 -0.31 -1.37 -0.82
C VAL A 85 -1.77 -1.75 -1.02
N ARG A 86 -2.67 -0.80 -0.84
CA ARG A 86 -4.10 -1.05 -0.97
C ARG A 86 -4.88 0.16 -1.43
N TYR A 87 -6.02 -0.10 -2.01
CA TYR A 87 -7.04 0.92 -2.16
C TYR A 87 -8.38 0.42 -1.60
N GLU A 88 -9.19 1.36 -1.20
CA GLU A 88 -10.53 1.12 -0.72
C GLU A 88 -11.48 2.16 -1.31
N ARG A 89 -12.49 1.70 -2.03
CA ARG A 89 -13.48 2.54 -2.71
C ARG A 89 -14.85 2.35 -2.05
N LYS A 90 -15.53 3.45 -1.79
CA LYS A 90 -16.94 3.40 -1.39
C LYS A 90 -17.77 3.00 -2.60
N VAL A 91 -18.81 2.22 -2.36
CA VAL A 91 -19.71 1.74 -3.41
C VAL A 91 -20.22 2.91 -4.26
N GLY A 92 -20.04 2.82 -5.58
CA GLY A 92 -20.46 3.84 -6.52
C GLY A 92 -19.55 5.06 -6.64
N ALA A 93 -18.45 5.13 -5.88
CA ALA A 93 -17.52 6.24 -5.97
C ALA A 93 -16.55 6.08 -7.14
N ASP A 94 -16.09 7.21 -7.70
CA ASP A 94 -15.09 7.24 -8.76
C ASP A 94 -13.66 7.09 -8.21
N GLY A 95 -13.42 7.53 -6.97
CA GLY A 95 -12.12 7.52 -6.34
C GLY A 95 -12.00 6.47 -5.24
N ALA A 96 -10.78 6.08 -4.95
CA ALA A 96 -10.47 5.14 -3.88
C ALA A 96 -9.34 5.66 -3.00
N GLU A 97 -9.44 5.38 -1.70
CA GLU A 97 -8.39 5.73 -0.75
C GLU A 97 -7.22 4.76 -0.88
N TYR A 98 -6.03 5.32 -1.01
CA TYR A 98 -4.77 4.58 -1.13
C TYR A 98 -4.01 4.61 0.17
N ALA A 99 -3.37 3.50 0.51
CA ALA A 99 -2.46 3.41 1.64
C ALA A 99 -1.35 2.40 1.37
N ALA A 100 -0.19 2.61 2.00
CA ALA A 100 0.97 1.75 1.84
C ALA A 100 1.75 1.63 3.15
N LEU A 101 2.32 0.46 3.38
CA LEU A 101 3.27 0.22 4.46
C LEU A 101 4.36 -0.69 3.94
N ILE A 102 5.61 -0.22 3.97
CA ILE A 102 6.80 -0.99 3.62
C ILE A 102 7.67 -1.12 4.87
N GLU A 103 8.11 -2.34 5.17
CA GLU A 103 9.01 -2.58 6.30
C GLU A 103 10.28 -1.76 6.13
N ASP A 104 10.76 -1.13 7.20
CA ASP A 104 11.84 -0.14 7.15
C ASP A 104 13.10 -0.61 6.42
N ARG A 105 13.53 -1.85 6.65
CA ARG A 105 14.72 -2.42 5.99
C ARG A 105 14.57 -2.61 4.48
N PHE A 106 13.33 -2.56 3.97
CA PHE A 106 13.03 -2.70 2.55
C PHE A 106 12.63 -1.38 1.89
N GLN A 107 12.60 -0.30 2.63
CA GLN A 107 12.31 1.02 2.07
C GLN A 107 13.44 1.50 1.15
N HIS A 108 13.13 2.41 0.22
CA HIS A 108 14.06 2.98 -0.75
C HIS A 108 14.69 1.97 -1.72
N ARG A 109 14.10 0.80 -1.86
CA ARG A 109 14.59 -0.26 -2.75
C ARG A 109 13.69 -0.49 -3.98
N GLY A 110 12.60 0.25 -4.10
CA GLY A 110 11.68 0.18 -5.23
C GLY A 110 10.44 -0.69 -5.02
N ILE A 111 10.24 -1.28 -3.84
CA ILE A 111 9.07 -2.11 -3.55
C ILE A 111 7.78 -1.30 -3.58
N GLY A 112 7.77 -0.15 -2.90
CA GLY A 112 6.57 0.69 -2.82
C GLY A 112 6.06 1.13 -4.18
N ILE A 113 6.96 1.62 -5.04
CA ILE A 113 6.57 2.06 -6.38
C ILE A 113 6.19 0.87 -7.27
N GLY A 114 6.89 -0.24 -7.16
CA GLY A 114 6.58 -1.45 -7.93
C GLY A 114 5.19 -2.00 -7.60
N LEU A 115 4.87 -2.13 -6.30
CA LEU A 115 3.53 -2.52 -5.84
C LEU A 115 2.47 -1.53 -6.28
N THR A 116 2.74 -0.24 -6.15
CA THR A 116 1.76 0.81 -6.47
C THR A 116 1.43 0.84 -7.95
N LYS A 117 2.41 0.68 -8.84
CA LYS A 117 2.15 0.58 -10.27
C LYS A 117 1.23 -0.58 -10.61
N LYS A 118 1.43 -1.73 -9.98
CA LYS A 118 0.55 -2.90 -10.16
C LYS A 118 -0.85 -2.66 -9.59
N LEU A 119 -0.92 -2.00 -8.45
CA LEU A 119 -2.21 -1.63 -7.85
C LEU A 119 -3.00 -0.69 -8.76
N ILE A 120 -2.32 0.27 -9.39
CA ILE A 120 -2.94 1.21 -10.34
C ILE A 120 -3.50 0.47 -11.56
N GLU A 121 -2.79 -0.53 -12.09
CA GLU A 121 -3.32 -1.37 -13.18
C GLU A 121 -4.65 -2.01 -12.76
N ALA A 122 -4.69 -2.63 -11.58
CA ALA A 122 -5.90 -3.25 -11.05
C ALA A 122 -7.01 -2.22 -10.80
N ALA A 123 -6.66 -1.05 -10.28
CA ALA A 123 -7.61 0.03 -10.03
C ALA A 123 -8.28 0.50 -11.32
N ARG A 124 -7.51 0.69 -12.38
CA ARG A 124 -8.03 1.06 -13.70
C ARG A 124 -8.97 0.00 -14.26
N GLU A 125 -8.60 -1.27 -14.15
CA GLU A 125 -9.45 -2.39 -14.59
C GLU A 125 -10.78 -2.42 -13.84
N ASN A 126 -10.79 -2.00 -12.58
CA ASN A 126 -11.99 -1.94 -11.74
C ASN A 126 -12.75 -0.61 -11.85
N GLY A 127 -12.36 0.25 -12.79
CA GLY A 127 -13.05 1.52 -13.02
C GLY A 127 -12.76 2.62 -12.00
N VAL A 128 -11.70 2.50 -11.23
CA VAL A 128 -11.25 3.55 -10.31
C VAL A 128 -10.62 4.66 -11.16
N ARG A 129 -11.12 5.89 -11.02
CA ARG A 129 -10.68 7.02 -11.82
C ARG A 129 -9.56 7.83 -11.18
N TYR A 130 -9.50 7.84 -9.86
CA TYR A 130 -8.43 8.48 -9.12
C TYR A 130 -8.20 7.78 -7.80
N LEU A 131 -6.96 7.85 -7.33
CA LEU A 131 -6.61 7.45 -5.97
C LEU A 131 -6.39 8.71 -5.14
N TYR A 132 -6.78 8.66 -3.87
CA TYR A 132 -6.44 9.74 -2.95
C TYR A 132 -5.79 9.17 -1.70
N ALA A 133 -4.81 9.89 -1.18
CA ALA A 133 -4.12 9.53 0.04
C ALA A 133 -4.09 10.73 0.98
N LEU A 134 -4.40 10.50 2.26
CA LEU A 134 -4.14 11.45 3.31
C LEU A 134 -2.69 11.27 3.74
N VAL A 135 -1.89 12.31 3.63
CA VAL A 135 -0.46 12.26 3.88
C VAL A 135 -0.11 13.29 4.95
N LEU A 136 0.52 12.86 6.03
CA LEU A 136 1.05 13.78 7.02
C LEU A 136 2.13 14.66 6.38
N ARG A 137 2.17 15.92 6.77
CA ARG A 137 3.03 16.95 6.16
C ARG A 137 4.50 16.54 6.08
N ASP A 138 4.99 15.82 7.07
CA ASP A 138 6.38 15.40 7.17
C ASP A 138 6.65 14.00 6.59
N ASN A 139 5.66 13.41 5.90
CA ASN A 139 5.83 12.14 5.20
C ASN A 139 6.41 12.38 3.80
N ALA A 140 7.67 12.78 3.76
CA ALA A 140 8.37 13.04 2.50
C ALA A 140 8.50 11.79 1.61
N GLU A 141 8.58 10.62 2.21
CA GLU A 141 8.69 9.35 1.49
C GLU A 141 7.43 9.04 0.67
N MET A 142 6.25 9.18 1.28
CA MET A 142 4.99 8.98 0.58
C MET A 142 4.79 10.00 -0.52
N LEU A 143 5.07 11.28 -0.25
CA LEU A 143 4.99 12.33 -1.27
C LEU A 143 5.94 12.05 -2.43
N GLY A 144 7.16 11.63 -2.15
CA GLY A 144 8.14 11.24 -3.16
C GLY A 144 7.69 10.05 -4.00
N LEU A 145 7.12 9.03 -3.36
CA LEU A 145 6.59 7.85 -4.05
C LEU A 145 5.46 8.26 -5.01
N LEU A 146 4.50 9.04 -4.55
CA LEU A 146 3.38 9.46 -5.38
C LEU A 146 3.82 10.32 -6.57
N ARG A 147 4.76 11.24 -6.36
CA ARG A 147 5.35 12.03 -7.46
C ARG A 147 6.10 11.17 -8.47
N SER A 148 6.75 10.12 -8.02
CA SER A 148 7.52 9.22 -8.90
C SER A 148 6.63 8.39 -9.84
N LEU A 149 5.33 8.35 -9.61
CA LEU A 149 4.37 7.72 -10.52
C LEU A 149 4.19 8.50 -11.82
N ASP A 150 4.57 9.78 -11.83
CA ASP A 150 4.47 10.67 -12.99
C ASP A 150 3.06 10.76 -13.58
N LEU A 151 2.07 10.80 -12.69
CA LEU A 151 0.65 10.96 -13.02
C LEU A 151 0.17 12.34 -12.56
N PRO A 152 -0.87 12.89 -13.20
CA PRO A 152 -1.44 14.16 -12.75
C PRO A 152 -1.86 14.07 -11.30
N GLU A 153 -1.40 15.01 -10.47
CA GLU A 153 -1.76 15.03 -9.06
C GLU A 153 -2.37 16.37 -8.66
N ARG A 154 -3.26 16.32 -7.68
CA ARG A 154 -3.90 17.47 -7.08
C ARG A 154 -3.71 17.42 -5.58
N LEU A 155 -3.29 18.55 -5.00
CA LEU A 155 -3.05 18.66 -3.55
C LEU A 155 -4.12 19.54 -2.93
N ARG A 156 -4.62 19.15 -1.77
CA ARG A 156 -5.53 19.95 -0.95
C ARG A 156 -5.35 19.62 0.52
N TRP A 157 -5.74 20.54 1.40
CA TRP A 157 -5.72 20.33 2.84
C TRP A 157 -7.03 19.72 3.31
N GLN A 158 -6.94 18.74 4.19
CA GLN A 158 -8.10 18.12 4.83
C GLN A 158 -7.69 17.66 6.24
N ASP A 159 -8.37 18.17 7.26
CA ASP A 159 -8.20 17.75 8.66
C ASP A 159 -6.74 17.73 9.15
N GLY A 160 -5.94 18.73 8.77
CA GLY A 160 -4.55 18.85 9.19
C GLY A 160 -3.55 17.98 8.41
N ALA A 161 -4.01 17.28 7.37
CA ALA A 161 -3.17 16.51 6.47
C ALA A 161 -3.33 16.97 5.02
N GLU A 162 -2.33 16.68 4.20
CA GLU A 162 -2.47 16.87 2.75
C GLU A 162 -3.25 15.69 2.16
N CYS A 163 -4.27 16.00 1.40
CA CYS A 163 -4.93 15.01 0.56
C CYS A 163 -4.31 15.08 -0.84
N VAL A 164 -3.65 14.02 -1.25
CA VAL A 164 -3.04 13.90 -2.57
C VAL A 164 -3.97 13.06 -3.44
N GLU A 165 -4.45 13.63 -4.53
CA GLU A 165 -5.25 12.90 -5.52
C GLU A 165 -4.39 12.61 -6.74
N ILE A 166 -4.38 11.35 -7.18
CA ILE A 166 -3.67 10.89 -8.36
C ILE A 166 -4.70 10.49 -9.41
N ASP A 167 -4.68 11.17 -10.56
CA ASP A 167 -5.57 10.87 -11.67
C ASP A 167 -5.11 9.60 -12.40
N LEU A 168 -6.02 8.64 -12.53
CA LEU A 168 -5.77 7.38 -13.25
C LEU A 168 -6.43 7.35 -14.62
N SER A 169 -7.21 8.37 -14.96
CA SER A 169 -7.93 8.39 -16.23
C SER A 169 -7.04 8.61 -17.46
#